data_4ad4f92e2afa1d5c9844697a56222aac
#
_entry.id   4ad4f92e2afa1d5c9844697a56222aac
#
_cell.length_a   1.000
_cell.length_b   1.000
_cell.length_c   1.000
_cell.angle_alpha   90.00
_cell.angle_beta   90.00
_cell.angle_gamma   90.00
#
_symmetry.space_group_name_H-M   'P 1'
#
loop_
_entity.id
_entity.type
_entity.pdbx_description
1 polymer ?
#
loop_
_entity_poly.entity_id
_entity_poly.type
_entity_poly.pdbx_seq_one_letter_code
_entity_poly.pdbx_strand_id
1 'polypeptide(L)'
;MKVLFINKFLDKEAIYRDPLGIMILAAVIRPKHKVFVIEPVREDVQKKMDEIQPDVIAYSLRTGYHRYYIDLNLKLKKKYKFVSIFGGPHVTFYPNVINEEGVDTICQGEADEAFAEFIDVLEQGGDITRVKNFWVKTQTGIIKNEKRPLNSNLDSIPFPDREIFDDYEEVCIAKVHSFIASRGCPFRCTYCFNDGMSKSYEGQKYVRRRSVDNVIKELKIVKEKYDLKIAIFEDDTFNLSRKWLKEFCEKFSKLNLKLLPIGVRAELIDEEQVQWLKKANCVSLIFGLESGNEKMRREVLFRNITDEKMIECARLLRKHGIGFATENILAIPTSTLDHDIETLALNLKCKPLYGGAKLMQPYPGTMMYNITVRMGLFKEKDFDVLTDFTASSNLEIDNRLERENLQRLFAIVIRFPFLFRHIRFLIKLRLKPLYAILHEIFKAYIGIKFMPYRRSLREYYVVFRRFIFSRESNIFFQMDGRNKDAICGSSSSIKETSVPKKELPVLLEDSQIVPKKYTKPLKSSQIADDVVATDFDSGER
;
A
#
# COMPACT_ATOMS: atom_id res chain seq x y z
N MET A 1 24.52 16.11 7.37
CA MET A 1 24.68 15.27 6.15
C MET A 1 23.70 15.67 5.05
N LYS A 2 23.93 15.25 3.81
CA LYS A 2 22.99 15.33 2.68
C LYS A 2 22.34 13.95 2.46
N VAL A 3 21.03 13.86 2.65
CA VAL A 3 20.26 12.63 2.51
C VAL A 3 19.35 12.76 1.29
N LEU A 4 19.48 11.83 0.35
CA LEU A 4 18.70 11.78 -0.87
C LEU A 4 17.71 10.60 -0.83
N PHE A 5 16.41 10.87 -0.91
CA PHE A 5 15.41 9.84 -1.15
C PHE A 5 15.23 9.65 -2.66
N ILE A 6 15.43 8.42 -3.14
CA ILE A 6 15.09 8.04 -4.51
C ILE A 6 13.82 7.20 -4.44
N ASN A 7 12.71 7.75 -4.93
CA ASN A 7 11.44 7.08 -4.84
C ASN A 7 10.54 7.40 -6.05
N LYS A 8 9.91 6.37 -6.58
CA LYS A 8 8.84 6.52 -7.56
C LYS A 8 7.54 6.81 -6.82
N PHE A 9 7.05 8.03 -6.91
CA PHE A 9 5.85 8.50 -6.21
C PHE A 9 4.77 9.04 -7.16
N LEU A 10 5.10 9.22 -8.43
CA LEU A 10 4.16 9.63 -9.45
C LEU A 10 3.70 8.40 -10.25
N ASP A 11 2.91 7.54 -9.61
CA ASP A 11 2.33 6.36 -10.25
C ASP A 11 1.31 6.72 -11.33
N LYS A 12 0.93 5.74 -12.18
CA LYS A 12 -0.09 5.86 -13.23
C LYS A 12 -1.50 6.18 -12.73
N GLU A 13 -1.69 6.23 -11.42
CA GLU A 13 -3.00 6.54 -10.86
C GLU A 13 -3.41 7.98 -11.20
N ALA A 14 -4.67 8.16 -11.56
CA ALA A 14 -5.24 9.48 -11.87
C ALA A 14 -5.24 10.44 -10.67
N ILE A 15 -4.83 9.97 -9.51
CA ILE A 15 -4.84 10.65 -8.22
C ILE A 15 -3.43 10.67 -7.68
N TYR A 16 -2.94 11.86 -7.36
CA TYR A 16 -1.73 12.01 -6.58
C TYR A 16 -1.98 11.49 -5.16
N ARG A 17 -1.05 10.71 -4.64
CA ARG A 17 -1.01 10.28 -3.24
C ARG A 17 0.32 10.66 -2.62
N ASP A 18 0.27 11.27 -1.45
CA ASP A 18 1.48 11.64 -0.72
C ASP A 18 2.27 10.38 -0.30
N PRO A 19 3.58 10.30 -0.54
CA PRO A 19 4.43 9.23 -0.02
C PRO A 19 4.74 9.46 1.46
N LEU A 20 3.71 9.35 2.32
CA LEU A 20 3.74 9.75 3.73
C LEU A 20 4.93 9.16 4.51
N GLY A 21 5.33 7.92 4.22
CA GLY A 21 6.47 7.30 4.88
C GLY A 21 7.77 8.09 4.67
N ILE A 22 8.05 8.53 3.43
CA ILE A 22 9.23 9.35 3.11
C ILE A 22 9.10 10.74 3.70
N MET A 23 7.91 11.35 3.60
CA MET A 23 7.65 12.67 4.17
C MET A 23 7.86 12.71 5.70
N ILE A 24 7.48 11.63 6.41
CA ILE A 24 7.72 11.52 7.86
C ILE A 24 9.23 11.35 8.15
N LEU A 25 9.93 10.48 7.40
CA LEU A 25 11.37 10.30 7.56
C LEU A 25 12.13 11.60 7.27
N ALA A 26 11.71 12.35 6.26
CA ALA A 26 12.27 13.66 5.98
C ALA A 26 12.03 14.63 7.14
N ALA A 27 10.81 14.66 7.69
CA ALA A 27 10.46 15.55 8.79
C ALA A 27 11.31 15.31 10.07
N VAL A 28 11.66 14.05 10.36
CA VAL A 28 12.45 13.73 11.56
C VAL A 28 13.93 14.10 11.43
N ILE A 29 14.48 14.15 10.20
CA ILE A 29 15.92 14.44 10.00
C ILE A 29 16.19 15.88 9.52
N ARG A 30 15.24 16.56 8.86
CA ARG A 30 15.41 17.90 8.29
C ARG A 30 15.86 18.98 9.26
N PRO A 31 15.53 18.95 10.56
CA PRO A 31 16.05 19.92 11.51
C PRO A 31 17.58 19.97 11.61
N LYS A 32 18.26 18.86 11.28
CA LYS A 32 19.72 18.71 11.40
C LYS A 32 20.43 18.48 10.07
N HIS A 33 19.73 17.93 9.07
CA HIS A 33 20.33 17.46 7.82
C HIS A 33 19.66 18.07 6.59
N LYS A 34 20.38 18.12 5.47
CA LYS A 34 19.81 18.52 4.17
C LYS A 34 19.13 17.34 3.52
N VAL A 35 17.86 17.48 3.19
CA VAL A 35 17.03 16.41 2.61
C VAL A 35 16.64 16.75 1.19
N PHE A 36 16.79 15.77 0.31
CA PHE A 36 16.43 15.85 -1.11
C PHE A 36 15.57 14.65 -1.49
N VAL A 37 14.75 14.82 -2.52
CA VAL A 37 13.97 13.73 -3.13
C VAL A 37 14.07 13.81 -4.64
N ILE A 38 14.12 12.67 -5.31
CA ILE A 38 14.05 12.59 -6.77
C ILE A 38 13.09 11.50 -7.23
N GLU A 39 12.40 11.77 -8.35
CA GLU A 39 11.58 10.80 -9.09
C GLU A 39 12.42 10.17 -10.21
N PRO A 40 12.93 8.93 -10.02
CA PRO A 40 13.96 8.38 -10.88
C PRO A 40 13.51 8.04 -12.32
N VAL A 41 12.19 8.05 -12.58
CA VAL A 41 11.65 7.80 -13.93
C VAL A 41 11.61 9.07 -14.77
N ARG A 42 11.56 10.24 -14.11
CA ARG A 42 11.41 11.55 -14.75
C ARG A 42 12.69 12.36 -14.79
N GLU A 43 13.52 12.18 -13.81
CA GLU A 43 14.73 12.97 -13.62
C GLU A 43 15.97 12.17 -14.04
N ASP A 44 16.97 12.89 -14.54
CA ASP A 44 18.30 12.31 -14.74
C ASP A 44 18.97 12.11 -13.38
N VAL A 45 18.95 10.86 -12.92
CA VAL A 45 19.51 10.49 -11.62
C VAL A 45 21.00 10.82 -11.54
N GLN A 46 21.78 10.63 -12.62
CA GLN A 46 23.22 10.91 -12.59
C GLN A 46 23.49 12.41 -12.46
N LYS A 47 22.79 13.23 -13.23
CA LYS A 47 22.87 14.68 -13.11
C LYS A 47 22.56 15.15 -11.69
N LYS A 48 21.49 14.61 -11.07
CA LYS A 48 21.12 14.93 -9.69
C LYS A 48 22.17 14.46 -8.68
N MET A 49 22.78 13.32 -8.89
CA MET A 49 23.90 12.85 -8.07
C MET A 49 25.10 13.79 -8.14
N ASP A 50 25.45 14.28 -9.33
CA ASP A 50 26.56 15.23 -9.54
C ASP A 50 26.25 16.60 -8.89
N GLU A 51 24.99 17.05 -8.93
CA GLU A 51 24.55 18.32 -8.30
C GLU A 51 24.50 18.22 -6.77
N ILE A 52 23.90 17.16 -6.21
CA ILE A 52 23.63 17.01 -4.78
C ILE A 52 24.84 16.47 -4.04
N GLN A 53 25.53 15.48 -4.60
CA GLN A 53 26.61 14.73 -3.92
C GLN A 53 26.14 14.23 -2.54
N PRO A 54 25.15 13.32 -2.48
CA PRO A 54 24.58 12.87 -1.21
C PRO A 54 25.54 11.96 -0.45
N ASP A 55 25.55 12.09 0.86
CA ASP A 55 26.27 11.19 1.78
C ASP A 55 25.49 9.87 1.97
N VAL A 56 24.17 9.96 1.92
CA VAL A 56 23.23 8.83 2.10
C VAL A 56 22.18 8.84 1.02
N ILE A 57 21.88 7.65 0.47
CA ILE A 57 20.71 7.43 -0.40
C ILE A 57 19.76 6.45 0.28
N ALA A 58 18.51 6.85 0.42
CA ALA A 58 17.46 6.05 1.03
C ALA A 58 16.38 5.64 0.01
N TYR A 59 16.00 4.35 0.05
CA TYR A 59 15.02 3.74 -0.81
C TYR A 59 13.88 3.14 0.00
N SER A 60 12.63 3.39 -0.40
CA SER A 60 11.46 2.74 0.20
C SER A 60 10.93 1.65 -0.73
N LEU A 61 11.25 0.39 -0.41
CA LEU A 61 10.95 -0.73 -1.28
C LEU A 61 9.54 -1.28 -1.08
N ARG A 62 8.82 -1.38 -2.19
CA ARG A 62 7.61 -2.21 -2.31
C ARG A 62 7.94 -3.45 -3.13
N THR A 63 7.32 -4.57 -2.79
CA THR A 63 7.41 -5.78 -3.61
C THR A 63 6.98 -5.49 -5.05
N GLY A 64 7.78 -5.95 -6.02
CA GLY A 64 7.60 -5.71 -7.46
C GLY A 64 8.35 -4.52 -8.02
N TYR A 65 8.77 -3.57 -7.19
CA TYR A 65 9.66 -2.48 -7.62
C TYR A 65 11.07 -2.62 -7.02
N HIS A 66 11.28 -3.58 -6.12
CA HIS A 66 12.54 -3.72 -5.38
C HIS A 66 13.73 -3.94 -6.31
N ARG A 67 13.63 -4.78 -7.35
CA ARG A 67 14.73 -5.05 -8.27
C ARG A 67 15.21 -3.79 -8.99
N TYR A 68 14.28 -2.95 -9.43
CA TYR A 68 14.61 -1.67 -10.05
C TYR A 68 15.53 -0.80 -9.17
N TYR A 69 15.21 -0.69 -7.88
CA TYR A 69 16.01 0.14 -6.95
C TYR A 69 17.35 -0.51 -6.60
N ILE A 70 17.40 -1.83 -6.46
CA ILE A 70 18.65 -2.57 -6.21
C ILE A 70 19.60 -2.39 -7.40
N ASP A 71 19.12 -2.55 -8.62
CA ASP A 71 19.91 -2.39 -9.84
C ASP A 71 20.36 -0.94 -10.05
N LEU A 72 19.49 0.03 -9.75
CA LEU A 72 19.84 1.45 -9.79
C LEU A 72 20.93 1.77 -8.77
N ASN A 73 20.77 1.31 -7.52
CA ASN A 73 21.76 1.50 -6.47
C ASN A 73 23.14 0.92 -6.86
N LEU A 74 23.15 -0.30 -7.40
CA LEU A 74 24.39 -0.94 -7.86
C LEU A 74 25.08 -0.13 -8.96
N LYS A 75 24.32 0.44 -9.91
CA LYS A 75 24.87 1.33 -10.96
C LYS A 75 25.47 2.60 -10.35
N LEU A 76 24.80 3.21 -9.37
CA LEU A 76 25.26 4.42 -8.69
C LEU A 76 26.53 4.15 -7.85
N LYS A 77 26.60 3.03 -7.15
CA LYS A 77 27.77 2.61 -6.35
C LYS A 77 29.06 2.47 -7.17
N LYS A 78 28.94 2.17 -8.46
CA LYS A 78 30.14 2.10 -9.36
C LYS A 78 30.80 3.46 -9.58
N LYS A 79 30.06 4.56 -9.43
CA LYS A 79 30.52 5.93 -9.73
C LYS A 79 30.64 6.81 -8.50
N TYR A 80 29.80 6.59 -7.48
CA TYR A 80 29.66 7.48 -6.33
C TYR A 80 29.90 6.76 -5.00
N LYS A 81 30.41 7.50 -4.02
CA LYS A 81 30.55 7.02 -2.64
C LYS A 81 29.38 7.56 -1.79
N PHE A 82 28.58 6.70 -1.22
CA PHE A 82 27.49 7.03 -0.31
C PHE A 82 27.10 5.79 0.49
N VAL A 83 26.38 5.97 1.60
CA VAL A 83 25.75 4.86 2.32
C VAL A 83 24.35 4.63 1.77
N SER A 84 24.02 3.40 1.39
CA SER A 84 22.68 3.04 0.94
C SER A 84 21.83 2.48 2.07
N ILE A 85 20.61 2.99 2.22
CA ILE A 85 19.63 2.53 3.20
C ILE A 85 18.39 2.04 2.44
N PHE A 86 18.05 0.76 2.62
CA PHE A 86 16.84 0.17 2.06
C PHE A 86 15.84 -0.08 3.18
N GLY A 87 14.64 0.49 3.07
CA GLY A 87 13.54 0.32 4.00
C GLY A 87 12.24 -0.04 3.30
N GLY A 88 11.14 0.06 4.03
CA GLY A 88 9.80 -0.18 3.52
C GLY A 88 9.30 -1.62 3.70
N PRO A 89 8.06 -1.90 3.26
CA PRO A 89 7.39 -3.17 3.54
C PRO A 89 8.11 -4.38 2.94
N HIS A 90 8.69 -4.26 1.74
CA HIS A 90 9.42 -5.38 1.13
C HIS A 90 10.59 -5.83 2.00
N VAL A 91 11.44 -4.91 2.41
CA VAL A 91 12.63 -5.20 3.22
C VAL A 91 12.26 -5.74 4.61
N THR A 92 11.15 -5.24 5.17
CA THR A 92 10.67 -5.72 6.48
C THR A 92 10.34 -7.20 6.47
N PHE A 93 9.76 -7.70 5.37
CA PHE A 93 9.34 -9.10 5.24
C PHE A 93 10.27 -9.97 4.40
N TYR A 94 11.16 -9.36 3.63
CA TYR A 94 12.18 -10.04 2.84
C TYR A 94 13.57 -9.42 3.07
N PRO A 95 14.13 -9.60 4.28
CA PRO A 95 15.40 -8.97 4.66
C PRO A 95 16.62 -9.50 3.89
N ASN A 96 16.47 -10.57 3.11
CA ASN A 96 17.52 -11.10 2.25
C ASN A 96 18.04 -10.09 1.22
N VAL A 97 17.32 -9.00 0.98
CA VAL A 97 17.81 -7.82 0.23
C VAL A 97 19.18 -7.33 0.71
N ILE A 98 19.52 -7.51 2.00
CA ILE A 98 20.85 -7.16 2.53
C ILE A 98 21.99 -7.91 1.84
N ASN A 99 21.75 -9.10 1.28
CA ASN A 99 22.76 -9.89 0.60
C ASN A 99 23.07 -9.37 -0.81
N GLU A 100 22.20 -8.54 -1.40
CA GLU A 100 22.39 -7.99 -2.74
C GLU A 100 23.66 -7.13 -2.81
N GLU A 101 24.32 -7.16 -3.96
CA GLU A 101 25.50 -6.35 -4.21
C GLU A 101 25.17 -4.86 -4.16
N GLY A 102 26.03 -4.07 -3.52
CA GLY A 102 25.85 -2.62 -3.39
C GLY A 102 24.87 -2.19 -2.29
N VAL A 103 24.19 -3.13 -1.61
CA VAL A 103 23.34 -2.82 -0.46
C VAL A 103 24.19 -2.78 0.80
N ASP A 104 24.28 -1.63 1.46
CA ASP A 104 25.06 -1.47 2.71
C ASP A 104 24.22 -1.78 3.94
N THR A 105 22.98 -1.27 3.96
CA THR A 105 22.11 -1.39 5.14
C THR A 105 20.66 -1.57 4.76
N ILE A 106 19.91 -2.26 5.65
CA ILE A 106 18.46 -2.32 5.58
C ILE A 106 17.86 -1.88 6.91
N CYS A 107 16.66 -1.26 6.84
CA CYS A 107 15.88 -0.87 8.01
C CYS A 107 14.55 -1.62 8.03
N GLN A 108 14.27 -2.35 9.11
CA GLN A 108 13.06 -3.17 9.27
C GLN A 108 12.05 -2.52 10.22
N GLY A 109 10.76 -2.67 9.90
CA GLY A 109 9.67 -2.16 10.73
C GLY A 109 9.48 -0.65 10.63
N GLU A 110 9.04 -0.02 11.73
CA GLU A 110 8.85 1.43 11.78
C GLU A 110 10.19 2.14 11.98
N ALA A 111 10.47 3.10 11.12
CA ALA A 111 11.79 3.70 11.00
C ALA A 111 11.89 5.13 11.57
N ASP A 112 10.80 5.72 12.07
CA ASP A 112 10.75 7.14 12.42
C ASP A 112 11.93 7.57 13.32
N GLU A 113 12.13 6.90 14.44
CA GLU A 113 13.24 7.18 15.38
C GLU A 113 14.56 6.53 14.95
N ALA A 114 14.47 5.30 14.38
CA ALA A 114 15.65 4.55 13.99
C ALA A 114 16.43 5.25 12.87
N PHE A 115 15.72 5.85 11.92
CA PHE A 115 16.32 6.54 10.79
C PHE A 115 17.04 7.80 11.24
N ALA A 116 16.42 8.60 12.13
CA ALA A 116 17.07 9.79 12.70
C ALA A 116 18.35 9.42 13.47
N GLU A 117 18.26 8.41 14.35
CA GLU A 117 19.45 7.94 15.10
C GLU A 117 20.55 7.45 14.18
N PHE A 118 20.20 6.67 13.12
CA PHE A 118 21.18 6.15 12.18
C PHE A 118 21.96 7.28 11.48
N ILE A 119 21.24 8.30 10.99
CA ILE A 119 21.86 9.44 10.30
C ILE A 119 22.73 10.27 11.26
N ASP A 120 22.25 10.52 12.49
CA ASP A 120 23.00 11.24 13.51
C ASP A 120 24.31 10.50 13.90
N VAL A 121 24.22 9.17 14.13
CA VAL A 121 25.39 8.33 14.46
C VAL A 121 26.39 8.30 13.30
N LEU A 122 25.90 8.16 12.06
CA LEU A 122 26.74 8.17 10.86
C LEU A 122 27.48 9.52 10.69
N GLU A 123 26.79 10.64 10.89
CA GLU A 123 27.40 11.99 10.80
C GLU A 123 28.52 12.20 11.83
N GLN A 124 28.34 11.65 13.04
CA GLN A 124 29.32 11.73 14.11
C GLN A 124 30.48 10.73 13.96
N GLY A 125 30.50 9.91 12.91
CA GLY A 125 31.48 8.83 12.74
C GLY A 125 31.38 7.72 13.78
N GLY A 126 30.20 7.58 14.40
CA GLY A 126 29.90 6.57 15.42
C GLY A 126 29.61 5.18 14.83
N ASP A 127 29.34 4.24 15.71
CA ASP A 127 29.11 2.83 15.35
C ASP A 127 27.67 2.58 14.92
N ILE A 128 27.40 2.69 13.61
CA ILE A 128 26.08 2.43 13.00
C ILE A 128 25.62 0.99 13.16
N THR A 129 26.53 0.06 13.47
CA THR A 129 26.18 -1.37 13.60
C THR A 129 25.37 -1.68 14.86
N ARG A 130 25.20 -0.71 15.76
CA ARG A 130 24.42 -0.85 17.01
C ARG A 130 23.02 -0.23 16.93
N VAL A 131 22.68 0.42 15.82
CA VAL A 131 21.38 1.09 15.70
C VAL A 131 20.27 0.06 15.52
N LYS A 132 19.33 0.01 16.45
CA LYS A 132 18.16 -0.91 16.38
C LYS A 132 17.35 -0.67 15.11
N ASN A 133 16.68 -1.69 14.62
CA ASN A 133 15.98 -1.81 13.33
C ASN A 133 16.91 -1.99 12.12
N PHE A 134 18.20 -1.66 12.23
CA PHE A 134 19.13 -1.75 11.10
C PHE A 134 19.89 -3.09 11.08
N TRP A 135 19.96 -3.68 9.91
CA TRP A 135 20.98 -4.68 9.60
C TRP A 135 22.04 -3.99 8.75
N VAL A 136 23.29 -4.20 9.11
CA VAL A 136 24.43 -3.50 8.51
C VAL A 136 25.41 -4.51 7.95
N LYS A 137 25.75 -4.37 6.66
CA LYS A 137 26.80 -5.16 6.02
C LYS A 137 28.17 -4.59 6.39
N THR A 138 29.03 -5.45 6.90
CA THR A 138 30.41 -5.12 7.27
C THR A 138 31.39 -6.01 6.52
N GLN A 139 32.69 -5.74 6.62
CA GLN A 139 33.74 -6.60 6.04
C GLN A 139 33.73 -8.02 6.62
N THR A 140 33.28 -8.19 7.86
CA THR A 140 33.27 -9.47 8.57
C THR A 140 31.93 -10.21 8.50
N GLY A 141 30.90 -9.60 7.89
CA GLY A 141 29.58 -10.19 7.77
C GLY A 141 28.45 -9.20 7.98
N ILE A 142 27.25 -9.71 8.21
CA ILE A 142 26.06 -8.89 8.41
C ILE A 142 25.72 -8.86 9.89
N ILE A 143 25.71 -7.67 10.49
CA ILE A 143 25.25 -7.46 11.86
C ILE A 143 23.75 -7.18 11.83
N LYS A 144 22.99 -7.97 12.58
CA LYS A 144 21.52 -7.97 12.60
C LYS A 144 21.04 -7.46 13.96
N ASN A 145 20.54 -6.24 14.01
CA ASN A 145 19.99 -5.71 15.24
C ASN A 145 18.50 -6.02 15.37
N GLU A 146 18.05 -6.11 16.61
CA GLU A 146 16.62 -6.23 16.94
C GLU A 146 15.85 -4.98 16.53
N LYS A 147 14.55 -5.14 16.33
CA LYS A 147 13.64 -4.01 16.16
C LYS A 147 13.43 -3.32 17.51
N ARG A 148 13.34 -2.00 17.49
CA ARG A 148 12.95 -1.23 18.68
C ARG A 148 11.46 -1.42 18.97
N PRO A 149 11.03 -1.16 20.20
CA PRO A 149 9.60 -1.14 20.53
C PRO A 149 8.85 -0.12 19.65
N LEU A 150 7.57 -0.39 19.44
CA LEU A 150 6.69 0.53 18.73
C LEU A 150 6.50 1.81 19.54
N ASN A 151 6.56 2.97 18.86
CA ASN A 151 6.19 4.24 19.50
C ASN A 151 4.70 4.21 19.83
N SER A 152 4.36 4.25 21.13
CA SER A 152 2.98 4.23 21.63
C SER A 152 2.25 5.56 21.44
N ASN A 153 2.99 6.67 21.35
CA ASN A 153 2.46 8.01 21.18
C ASN A 153 2.71 8.53 19.76
N LEU A 154 1.76 8.28 18.85
CA LEU A 154 1.89 8.75 17.46
C LEU A 154 1.84 10.29 17.33
N ASP A 155 1.34 11.02 18.33
CA ASP A 155 1.32 12.49 18.32
C ASP A 155 2.72 13.10 18.51
N SER A 156 3.70 12.32 19.00
CA SER A 156 5.09 12.75 19.12
C SER A 156 5.85 12.75 17.79
N ILE A 157 5.30 12.07 16.78
CA ILE A 157 5.91 12.00 15.45
C ILE A 157 5.61 13.33 14.73
N PRO A 158 6.62 13.99 14.12
CA PRO A 158 6.39 15.23 13.39
C PRO A 158 5.43 15.00 12.20
N PHE A 159 4.72 16.04 11.80
CA PHE A 159 3.88 15.98 10.62
C PHE A 159 4.72 15.70 9.36
N PRO A 160 4.16 14.98 8.38
CA PRO A 160 4.83 14.71 7.12
C PRO A 160 5.35 16.00 6.46
N ASP A 161 6.64 16.04 6.14
CA ASP A 161 7.26 17.14 5.42
C ASP A 161 6.92 17.07 3.93
N ARG A 162 5.84 17.73 3.54
CA ARG A 162 5.39 17.79 2.15
C ARG A 162 6.25 18.72 1.31
N GLU A 163 6.97 19.64 1.94
CA GLU A 163 7.78 20.67 1.26
C GLU A 163 8.92 20.11 0.44
N ILE A 164 9.43 18.93 0.81
CA ILE A 164 10.47 18.25 0.03
C ILE A 164 10.02 17.89 -1.40
N PHE A 165 8.70 17.96 -1.67
CA PHE A 165 8.11 17.70 -2.97
C PHE A 165 7.60 18.97 -3.67
N ASP A 166 7.84 20.17 -3.13
CA ASP A 166 7.32 21.43 -3.70
C ASP A 166 7.94 21.77 -5.08
N ASP A 167 9.07 21.15 -5.45
CA ASP A 167 9.65 21.26 -6.80
C ASP A 167 8.84 20.50 -7.87
N TYR A 168 7.89 19.67 -7.49
CA TYR A 168 7.05 18.92 -8.40
C TYR A 168 5.70 19.61 -8.59
N GLU A 169 5.46 20.13 -9.80
CA GLU A 169 4.22 20.84 -10.13
C GLU A 169 2.98 20.03 -9.77
N GLU A 170 3.00 18.71 -9.99
CA GLU A 170 1.89 17.81 -9.70
C GLU A 170 1.50 17.79 -8.22
N VAL A 171 2.46 18.01 -7.34
CA VAL A 171 2.25 18.08 -5.89
C VAL A 171 1.70 19.45 -5.51
N CYS A 172 2.32 20.52 -6.01
CA CYS A 172 1.94 21.89 -5.68
C CYS A 172 0.52 22.26 -6.12
N ILE A 173 0.08 21.75 -7.29
CA ILE A 173 -1.28 22.02 -7.77
C ILE A 173 -2.32 21.05 -7.21
N ALA A 174 -1.89 19.93 -6.61
CA ALA A 174 -2.82 18.96 -6.05
C ALA A 174 -3.61 19.60 -4.89
N LYS A 175 -4.93 19.47 -4.99
CA LYS A 175 -5.86 19.88 -3.92
C LYS A 175 -6.40 18.70 -3.13
N VAL A 176 -5.75 17.57 -3.30
CA VAL A 176 -6.07 16.28 -2.69
C VAL A 176 -4.80 15.75 -2.06
N HIS A 177 -4.79 15.58 -0.75
CA HIS A 177 -3.63 15.08 -0.02
C HIS A 177 -4.00 13.91 0.88
N SER A 178 -3.02 13.04 1.11
CA SER A 178 -3.14 11.88 1.98
C SER A 178 -2.79 12.22 3.43
N PHE A 179 -3.48 11.55 4.35
CA PHE A 179 -3.29 11.62 5.80
C PHE A 179 -3.34 10.22 6.39
N ILE A 180 -2.73 10.05 7.55
CA ILE A 180 -2.81 8.83 8.34
C ILE A 180 -3.07 9.19 9.80
N ALA A 181 -4.12 8.65 10.38
CA ALA A 181 -4.51 8.90 11.75
C ALA A 181 -4.17 7.73 12.69
N SER A 182 -3.87 6.56 12.15
CA SER A 182 -3.58 5.36 12.94
C SER A 182 -2.55 4.47 12.25
N ARG A 183 -1.92 3.59 13.00
CA ARG A 183 -1.05 2.52 12.49
C ARG A 183 -1.48 1.20 13.10
N GLY A 184 -1.48 0.17 12.25
CA GLY A 184 -1.85 -1.18 12.63
C GLY A 184 -3.34 -1.49 12.50
N CYS A 185 -3.64 -2.77 12.39
CA CYS A 185 -4.97 -3.32 12.21
C CYS A 185 -5.13 -4.55 13.12
N PRO A 186 -6.24 -4.71 13.86
CA PRO A 186 -6.44 -5.87 14.73
C PRO A 186 -6.87 -7.13 13.97
N PHE A 187 -7.23 -6.99 12.70
CA PHE A 187 -7.70 -8.11 11.88
C PHE A 187 -6.53 -8.90 11.28
N ARG A 188 -6.74 -10.21 11.14
CA ARG A 188 -5.71 -11.16 10.69
C ARG A 188 -6.00 -11.70 9.28
N CYS A 189 -6.33 -10.82 8.34
CA CYS A 189 -6.59 -11.24 6.97
C CYS A 189 -5.33 -11.89 6.37
N THR A 190 -5.47 -13.09 5.79
CA THR A 190 -4.35 -13.94 5.35
C THR A 190 -3.49 -13.32 4.25
N TYR A 191 -4.06 -12.42 3.46
CA TYR A 191 -3.41 -11.73 2.35
C TYR A 191 -2.76 -10.40 2.75
N CYS A 192 -2.93 -9.95 4.00
CA CYS A 192 -2.53 -8.63 4.47
C CYS A 192 -1.24 -8.72 5.30
N PHE A 193 -0.35 -7.75 5.09
CA PHE A 193 0.91 -7.65 5.84
C PHE A 193 0.70 -7.36 7.34
N ASN A 194 -0.46 -6.81 7.73
CA ASN A 194 -0.73 -6.46 9.13
C ASN A 194 -0.68 -7.68 10.07
N ASP A 195 -1.06 -8.88 9.62
CA ASP A 195 -0.90 -10.10 10.43
C ASP A 195 0.58 -10.41 10.72
N GLY A 196 1.43 -10.33 9.69
CA GLY A 196 2.88 -10.54 9.86
C GLY A 196 3.54 -9.46 10.70
N MET A 197 3.16 -8.19 10.50
CA MET A 197 3.66 -7.07 11.31
C MET A 197 3.26 -7.21 12.77
N SER A 198 1.99 -7.50 13.07
CA SER A 198 1.49 -7.70 14.43
C SER A 198 2.26 -8.80 15.15
N LYS A 199 2.50 -9.95 14.47
CA LYS A 199 3.32 -11.04 15.02
C LYS A 199 4.75 -10.62 15.31
N SER A 200 5.33 -9.78 14.46
CA SER A 200 6.71 -9.31 14.64
C SER A 200 6.90 -8.33 15.79
N TYR A 201 5.79 -7.85 16.37
CA TYR A 201 5.74 -6.99 17.56
C TYR A 201 4.83 -7.59 18.65
N GLU A 202 4.84 -8.94 18.76
CA GLU A 202 4.05 -9.64 19.76
C GLU A 202 4.32 -9.10 21.17
N GLY A 203 3.27 -9.00 21.99
CA GLY A 203 3.34 -8.42 23.35
C GLY A 203 3.29 -6.89 23.39
N GLN A 204 3.23 -6.20 22.24
CA GLN A 204 3.13 -4.74 22.19
C GLN A 204 1.74 -4.30 21.68
N LYS A 205 1.34 -3.07 22.02
CA LYS A 205 0.13 -2.45 21.48
C LYS A 205 0.36 -2.10 20.01
N TYR A 206 -0.02 -3.01 19.10
CA TYR A 206 0.21 -2.84 17.66
C TYR A 206 -0.71 -1.78 17.04
N VAL A 207 -1.98 -1.73 17.46
CA VAL A 207 -2.95 -0.73 16.96
C VAL A 207 -2.82 0.56 17.78
N ARG A 208 -2.39 1.63 17.14
CA ARG A 208 -2.16 2.93 17.77
C ARG A 208 -2.79 4.03 16.95
N ARG A 209 -3.19 5.11 17.60
CA ARG A 209 -3.93 6.19 16.94
C ARG A 209 -3.48 7.55 17.45
N ARG A 210 -3.41 8.52 16.54
CA ARG A 210 -3.19 9.93 16.84
C ARG A 210 -4.43 10.51 17.51
N SER A 211 -4.27 11.51 18.37
CA SER A 211 -5.39 12.28 18.89
C SER A 211 -6.11 13.02 17.75
N VAL A 212 -7.40 13.26 17.94
CA VAL A 212 -8.19 14.02 16.96
C VAL A 212 -7.60 15.41 16.76
N ASP A 213 -7.17 16.07 17.85
CA ASP A 213 -6.60 17.41 17.78
C ASP A 213 -5.30 17.47 16.99
N ASN A 214 -4.44 16.47 17.14
CA ASN A 214 -3.21 16.36 16.37
C ASN A 214 -3.51 16.23 14.86
N VAL A 215 -4.47 15.39 14.48
CA VAL A 215 -4.88 15.23 13.07
C VAL A 215 -5.52 16.51 12.51
N ILE A 216 -6.40 17.17 13.28
CA ILE A 216 -7.05 18.42 12.87
C ILE A 216 -6.02 19.56 12.72
N LYS A 217 -4.98 19.59 13.56
CA LYS A 217 -3.87 20.55 13.43
C LYS A 217 -3.13 20.37 12.10
N GLU A 218 -2.76 19.14 11.73
CA GLU A 218 -2.13 18.85 10.44
C GLU A 218 -3.03 19.27 9.26
N LEU A 219 -4.32 18.90 9.31
CA LEU A 219 -5.28 19.26 8.27
C LEU A 219 -5.37 20.77 8.04
N LYS A 220 -5.34 21.58 9.10
CA LYS A 220 -5.36 23.04 9.00
C LYS A 220 -4.12 23.57 8.28
N ILE A 221 -2.93 23.11 8.67
CA ILE A 221 -1.65 23.49 8.05
C ILE A 221 -1.67 23.17 6.55
N VAL A 222 -2.03 21.93 6.20
CA VAL A 222 -2.08 21.50 4.78
C VAL A 222 -3.14 22.25 4.00
N LYS A 223 -4.30 22.56 4.62
CA LYS A 223 -5.36 23.34 3.99
C LYS A 223 -4.90 24.75 3.62
N GLU A 224 -4.22 25.41 4.53
CA GLU A 224 -3.70 26.76 4.32
C GLU A 224 -2.62 26.78 3.24
N LYS A 225 -1.67 25.85 3.30
CA LYS A 225 -0.52 25.84 2.40
C LYS A 225 -0.88 25.40 0.96
N TYR A 226 -1.69 24.36 0.80
CA TYR A 226 -1.95 23.70 -0.51
C TYR A 226 -3.38 23.89 -1.03
N ASP A 227 -4.18 24.78 -0.45
CA ASP A 227 -5.60 24.95 -0.79
C ASP A 227 -6.36 23.61 -0.83
N LEU A 228 -6.14 22.78 0.19
CA LEU A 228 -6.70 21.43 0.30
C LEU A 228 -8.23 21.44 0.09
N LYS A 229 -8.74 20.55 -0.75
CA LYS A 229 -10.18 20.34 -0.99
C LYS A 229 -10.65 18.98 -0.51
N ILE A 230 -9.83 17.95 -0.67
CA ILE A 230 -10.16 16.58 -0.28
C ILE A 230 -9.01 16.02 0.58
N ALA A 231 -9.36 15.54 1.78
CA ALA A 231 -8.46 14.79 2.63
C ALA A 231 -8.71 13.27 2.45
N ILE A 232 -7.70 12.54 1.97
CA ILE A 232 -7.73 11.08 1.88
C ILE A 232 -7.10 10.51 3.15
N PHE A 233 -7.79 9.61 3.84
CA PHE A 233 -7.23 8.90 4.99
C PHE A 233 -6.83 7.48 4.58
N GLU A 234 -5.53 7.18 4.70
CA GLU A 234 -4.91 5.90 4.28
C GLU A 234 -4.66 4.96 5.48
N ASP A 235 -5.52 5.02 6.46
CA ASP A 235 -5.47 4.16 7.64
C ASP A 235 -5.73 2.69 7.28
N ASP A 236 -5.09 1.76 7.96
CA ASP A 236 -5.38 0.32 7.83
C ASP A 236 -6.83 -0.01 8.20
N THR A 237 -7.39 0.69 9.21
CA THR A 237 -8.81 0.61 9.59
C THR A 237 -9.27 1.95 10.17
N PHE A 238 -9.83 2.80 9.31
CA PHE A 238 -10.22 4.16 9.68
C PHE A 238 -11.34 4.20 10.73
N ASN A 239 -12.36 3.36 10.57
CA ASN A 239 -13.57 3.36 11.39
C ASN A 239 -13.55 2.39 12.57
N LEU A 240 -12.37 2.01 13.07
CA LEU A 240 -12.22 1.03 14.15
C LEU A 240 -12.78 1.58 15.49
N SER A 241 -12.38 2.79 15.89
CA SER A 241 -12.81 3.41 17.16
C SER A 241 -14.01 4.32 16.95
N ARG A 242 -15.16 3.93 17.48
CA ARG A 242 -16.40 4.74 17.40
C ARG A 242 -16.25 6.10 18.07
N LYS A 243 -15.66 6.15 19.27
CA LYS A 243 -15.43 7.39 20.02
C LYS A 243 -14.59 8.36 19.23
N TRP A 244 -13.45 7.89 18.73
CA TRP A 244 -12.54 8.71 17.91
C TRP A 244 -13.21 9.18 16.62
N LEU A 245 -13.91 8.29 15.90
CA LEU A 245 -14.58 8.62 14.65
C LEU A 245 -15.64 9.70 14.83
N LYS A 246 -16.46 9.61 15.89
CA LYS A 246 -17.47 10.61 16.23
C LYS A 246 -16.85 11.98 16.46
N GLU A 247 -15.86 12.04 17.36
CA GLU A 247 -15.13 13.27 17.68
C GLU A 247 -14.44 13.86 16.46
N PHE A 248 -13.78 13.00 15.66
CA PHE A 248 -13.12 13.41 14.42
C PHE A 248 -14.12 14.03 13.44
N CYS A 249 -15.23 13.38 13.16
CA CYS A 249 -16.26 13.87 12.25
C CYS A 249 -16.85 15.21 12.72
N GLU A 250 -17.06 15.39 14.03
CA GLU A 250 -17.54 16.66 14.61
C GLU A 250 -16.54 17.81 14.41
N LYS A 251 -15.23 17.57 14.63
CA LYS A 251 -14.19 18.60 14.44
C LYS A 251 -13.88 18.83 12.97
N PHE A 252 -13.83 17.76 12.15
CA PHE A 252 -13.55 17.83 10.72
C PHE A 252 -14.64 18.61 9.95
N SER A 253 -15.92 18.47 10.33
CA SER A 253 -17.04 19.19 9.68
C SER A 253 -16.88 20.71 9.68
N LYS A 254 -16.09 21.27 10.62
CA LYS A 254 -15.81 22.70 10.72
C LYS A 254 -14.73 23.18 9.76
N LEU A 255 -14.01 22.27 9.09
CA LEU A 255 -12.89 22.61 8.20
C LEU A 255 -13.33 22.94 6.76
N ASN A 256 -14.59 22.71 6.40
CA ASN A 256 -15.08 22.86 5.03
C ASN A 256 -14.23 22.12 3.98
N LEU A 257 -13.83 20.89 4.33
CA LEU A 257 -13.12 19.95 3.48
C LEU A 257 -14.03 18.81 3.08
N LYS A 258 -13.65 18.06 2.06
CA LYS A 258 -14.25 16.77 1.71
C LYS A 258 -13.43 15.64 2.30
N LEU A 259 -14.10 14.65 2.88
CA LEU A 259 -13.49 13.47 3.48
C LEU A 259 -13.58 12.29 2.53
N LEU A 260 -12.47 11.55 2.37
CA LEU A 260 -12.39 10.31 1.62
C LEU A 260 -11.54 9.30 2.40
N PRO A 261 -12.11 8.50 3.31
CA PRO A 261 -11.36 7.43 3.98
C PRO A 261 -11.26 6.18 3.10
N ILE A 262 -10.06 5.62 3.04
CA ILE A 262 -9.80 4.27 2.54
C ILE A 262 -9.50 3.34 3.72
N GLY A 263 -9.56 2.04 3.53
CA GLY A 263 -9.41 1.10 4.65
C GLY A 263 -10.60 1.11 5.62
N VAL A 264 -11.81 1.35 5.12
CA VAL A 264 -13.03 1.22 5.91
C VAL A 264 -13.43 -0.25 6.02
N ARG A 265 -13.87 -0.66 7.20
CA ARG A 265 -14.41 -2.01 7.45
C ARG A 265 -15.91 -1.97 7.37
N ALA A 266 -16.48 -2.64 6.36
CA ALA A 266 -17.93 -2.64 6.10
C ALA A 266 -18.73 -3.27 7.26
N GLU A 267 -18.16 -4.26 7.96
CA GLU A 267 -18.78 -4.90 9.11
C GLU A 267 -18.95 -3.98 10.32
N LEU A 268 -18.17 -2.91 10.41
CA LEU A 268 -18.27 -1.91 11.48
C LEU A 268 -19.23 -0.76 11.15
N ILE A 269 -19.65 -0.65 9.88
CA ILE A 269 -20.56 0.41 9.43
C ILE A 269 -21.98 0.13 9.92
N ASP A 270 -22.60 1.15 10.52
CA ASP A 270 -24.00 1.23 10.88
C ASP A 270 -24.59 2.62 10.54
N GLU A 271 -25.87 2.81 10.77
CA GLU A 271 -26.59 4.06 10.46
C GLU A 271 -25.95 5.27 11.16
N GLU A 272 -25.52 5.11 12.43
CA GLU A 272 -24.94 6.20 13.20
C GLU A 272 -23.57 6.64 12.65
N GLN A 273 -22.68 5.68 12.34
CA GLN A 273 -21.40 5.99 11.71
C GLN A 273 -21.57 6.67 10.34
N VAL A 274 -22.55 6.23 9.54
CA VAL A 274 -22.84 6.86 8.25
C VAL A 274 -23.34 8.29 8.43
N GLN A 275 -24.14 8.58 9.44
CA GLN A 275 -24.56 9.95 9.77
C GLN A 275 -23.38 10.83 10.18
N TRP A 276 -22.44 10.33 11.00
CA TRP A 276 -21.23 11.09 11.35
C TRP A 276 -20.35 11.38 10.12
N LEU A 277 -20.13 10.36 9.28
CA LEU A 277 -19.38 10.52 8.04
C LEU A 277 -20.05 11.54 7.09
N LYS A 278 -21.39 11.51 7.01
CA LYS A 278 -22.14 12.50 6.21
C LYS A 278 -21.98 13.90 6.77
N LYS A 279 -22.07 14.09 8.08
CA LYS A 279 -21.83 15.37 8.77
C LYS A 279 -20.40 15.89 8.49
N ALA A 280 -19.43 15.01 8.41
CA ALA A 280 -18.06 15.32 8.07
C ALA A 280 -17.82 15.55 6.55
N ASN A 281 -18.89 15.71 5.76
CA ASN A 281 -18.79 15.88 4.31
C ASN A 281 -18.00 14.75 3.61
N CYS A 282 -18.20 13.49 4.09
CA CYS A 282 -17.65 12.32 3.41
C CYS A 282 -18.32 12.18 2.05
N VAL A 283 -17.52 12.30 0.98
CA VAL A 283 -18.03 12.25 -0.39
C VAL A 283 -18.00 10.85 -0.94
N SER A 284 -16.98 10.09 -0.57
CA SER A 284 -16.82 8.68 -0.91
C SER A 284 -15.88 7.98 0.07
N LEU A 285 -15.94 6.66 0.10
CA LEU A 285 -15.04 5.81 0.88
C LEU A 285 -14.71 4.51 0.15
N ILE A 286 -13.70 3.80 0.63
CA ILE A 286 -13.30 2.51 0.06
C ILE A 286 -13.32 1.44 1.15
N PHE A 287 -13.96 0.31 0.85
CA PHE A 287 -13.87 -0.87 1.69
C PHE A 287 -13.56 -2.13 0.88
N GLY A 288 -12.86 -3.08 1.51
CA GLY A 288 -12.61 -4.39 0.90
C GLY A 288 -13.88 -5.25 0.94
N LEU A 289 -14.32 -5.76 -0.21
CA LEU A 289 -15.29 -6.84 -0.31
C LEU A 289 -14.54 -8.18 -0.44
N GLU A 290 -13.44 -8.16 -1.15
CA GLU A 290 -12.42 -9.18 -1.38
C GLU A 290 -12.91 -10.37 -2.21
N SER A 291 -13.95 -11.09 -1.78
CA SER A 291 -14.54 -12.23 -2.50
C SER A 291 -16.06 -12.24 -2.33
N GLY A 292 -16.78 -12.62 -3.37
CA GLY A 292 -18.22 -12.83 -3.34
C GLY A 292 -18.64 -14.18 -2.74
N ASN A 293 -17.67 -15.08 -2.55
CA ASN A 293 -17.92 -16.36 -1.91
C ASN A 293 -17.65 -16.27 -0.40
N GLU A 294 -18.70 -16.42 0.41
CA GLU A 294 -18.61 -16.26 1.86
C GLU A 294 -17.70 -17.28 2.53
N LYS A 295 -17.69 -18.51 2.04
CA LYS A 295 -16.80 -19.55 2.53
C LYS A 295 -15.33 -19.19 2.28
N MET A 296 -15.01 -18.72 1.08
CA MET A 296 -13.66 -18.22 0.75
C MET A 296 -13.26 -17.05 1.66
N ARG A 297 -14.15 -16.10 1.90
CA ARG A 297 -13.88 -14.98 2.82
C ARG A 297 -13.54 -15.48 4.22
N ARG A 298 -14.37 -16.36 4.77
CA ARG A 298 -14.22 -16.84 6.14
C ARG A 298 -13.03 -17.78 6.32
N GLU A 299 -12.89 -18.78 5.45
CA GLU A 299 -11.96 -19.90 5.66
C GLU A 299 -10.59 -19.68 5.03
N VAL A 300 -10.50 -18.94 3.93
CA VAL A 300 -9.25 -18.70 3.21
C VAL A 300 -8.68 -17.32 3.50
N LEU A 301 -9.53 -16.28 3.47
CA LEU A 301 -9.09 -14.91 3.67
C LEU A 301 -9.12 -14.46 5.14
N PHE A 302 -9.69 -15.26 6.06
CA PHE A 302 -9.91 -14.93 7.47
C PHE A 302 -10.63 -13.59 7.65
N ARG A 303 -11.59 -13.35 6.77
CA ARG A 303 -12.44 -12.17 6.78
C ARG A 303 -13.89 -12.57 7.04
N ASN A 304 -14.29 -12.47 8.30
CA ASN A 304 -15.61 -12.92 8.76
C ASN A 304 -16.65 -11.80 8.60
N ILE A 305 -17.22 -11.70 7.41
CA ILE A 305 -18.33 -10.80 7.09
C ILE A 305 -19.29 -11.49 6.13
N THR A 306 -20.61 -11.38 6.38
CA THR A 306 -21.63 -11.98 5.53
C THR A 306 -21.99 -11.10 4.33
N ASP A 307 -22.61 -11.67 3.32
CA ASP A 307 -23.11 -10.95 2.16
C ASP A 307 -24.13 -9.89 2.55
N GLU A 308 -25.06 -10.24 3.47
CA GLU A 308 -26.11 -9.35 3.96
C GLU A 308 -25.51 -8.10 4.60
N LYS A 309 -24.46 -8.26 5.42
CA LYS A 309 -23.79 -7.12 6.08
C LYS A 309 -23.10 -6.21 5.08
N MET A 310 -22.50 -6.76 4.02
CA MET A 310 -21.92 -5.96 2.93
C MET A 310 -22.98 -5.20 2.14
N ILE A 311 -24.08 -5.88 1.79
CA ILE A 311 -25.20 -5.28 1.07
C ILE A 311 -25.85 -4.19 1.93
N GLU A 312 -26.01 -4.42 3.22
CA GLU A 312 -26.56 -3.43 4.15
C GLU A 312 -25.66 -2.21 4.28
N CYS A 313 -24.35 -2.39 4.47
CA CYS A 313 -23.39 -1.29 4.43
C CYS A 313 -23.54 -0.46 3.15
N ALA A 314 -23.55 -1.11 1.98
CA ALA A 314 -23.74 -0.47 0.70
C ALA A 314 -25.08 0.27 0.58
N ARG A 315 -26.16 -0.29 1.15
CA ARG A 315 -27.50 0.33 1.19
C ARG A 315 -27.49 1.60 2.04
N LEU A 316 -26.88 1.55 3.22
CA LEU A 316 -26.78 2.68 4.13
C LEU A 316 -25.99 3.84 3.49
N LEU A 317 -24.84 3.54 2.89
CA LEU A 317 -24.02 4.56 2.20
C LEU A 317 -24.79 5.26 1.07
N ARG A 318 -25.51 4.49 0.24
CA ARG A 318 -26.34 5.06 -0.84
C ARG A 318 -27.51 5.88 -0.29
N LYS A 319 -28.19 5.40 0.76
CA LYS A 319 -29.28 6.13 1.43
C LYS A 319 -28.86 7.54 1.85
N HIS A 320 -27.63 7.68 2.33
CA HIS A 320 -27.07 8.97 2.77
C HIS A 320 -26.30 9.73 1.68
N GLY A 321 -26.28 9.23 0.44
CA GLY A 321 -25.59 9.87 -0.68
C GLY A 321 -24.06 9.92 -0.51
N ILE A 322 -23.47 8.93 0.17
CA ILE A 322 -22.03 8.72 0.24
C ILE A 322 -21.63 7.72 -0.85
N GLY A 323 -20.76 8.14 -1.76
CA GLY A 323 -20.19 7.26 -2.77
C GLY A 323 -19.29 6.19 -2.14
N PHE A 324 -19.12 5.06 -2.80
CA PHE A 324 -18.13 4.09 -2.33
C PHE A 324 -17.53 3.28 -3.48
N ALA A 325 -16.31 2.81 -3.26
CA ALA A 325 -15.67 1.80 -4.06
C ALA A 325 -15.44 0.53 -3.23
N THR A 326 -15.35 -0.59 -3.94
CA THR A 326 -14.99 -1.88 -3.34
C THR A 326 -13.65 -2.35 -3.90
N GLU A 327 -12.81 -2.95 -3.04
CA GLU A 327 -11.62 -3.68 -3.45
C GLU A 327 -11.91 -5.18 -3.43
N ASN A 328 -11.46 -5.88 -4.47
CA ASN A 328 -11.75 -7.29 -4.68
C ASN A 328 -10.49 -8.04 -5.11
N ILE A 329 -10.38 -9.30 -4.71
CA ILE A 329 -9.28 -10.19 -5.04
C ILE A 329 -9.83 -11.35 -5.87
N LEU A 330 -9.29 -11.52 -7.06
CA LEU A 330 -9.58 -12.65 -7.96
C LEU A 330 -8.41 -13.64 -7.94
N ALA A 331 -8.66 -14.86 -8.39
CA ALA A 331 -7.66 -15.92 -8.43
C ALA A 331 -7.02 -16.22 -7.05
N ILE A 332 -7.83 -16.18 -6.00
CA ILE A 332 -7.42 -16.60 -4.66
C ILE A 332 -7.02 -18.09 -4.73
N PRO A 333 -5.90 -18.52 -4.13
CA PRO A 333 -5.56 -19.94 -4.03
C PRO A 333 -6.75 -20.78 -3.58
N THR A 334 -7.01 -21.88 -4.25
CA THR A 334 -8.20 -22.74 -4.12
C THR A 334 -9.51 -22.20 -4.71
N SER A 335 -9.55 -20.95 -5.20
CA SER A 335 -10.75 -20.44 -5.88
C SER A 335 -10.90 -20.98 -7.30
N THR A 336 -12.14 -21.15 -7.74
CA THR A 336 -12.50 -21.41 -9.13
C THR A 336 -12.86 -20.11 -9.84
N LEU A 337 -12.96 -20.13 -11.18
CA LEU A 337 -13.48 -19.01 -11.96
C LEU A 337 -14.90 -18.61 -11.53
N ASP A 338 -15.71 -19.57 -11.06
CA ASP A 338 -17.05 -19.30 -10.58
C ASP A 338 -17.06 -18.46 -9.30
N HIS A 339 -16.12 -18.69 -8.36
CA HIS A 339 -15.96 -17.85 -7.19
C HIS A 339 -15.58 -16.40 -7.56
N ASP A 340 -14.80 -16.21 -8.62
CA ASP A 340 -14.48 -14.86 -9.12
C ASP A 340 -15.72 -14.19 -9.75
N ILE A 341 -16.58 -14.96 -10.45
CA ILE A 341 -17.85 -14.46 -10.99
C ILE A 341 -18.85 -14.15 -9.86
N GLU A 342 -18.89 -14.96 -8.78
CA GLU A 342 -19.67 -14.65 -7.57
C GLU A 342 -19.24 -13.32 -6.96
N THR A 343 -17.94 -13.02 -7.01
CA THR A 343 -17.40 -11.73 -6.53
C THR A 343 -17.96 -10.55 -7.34
N LEU A 344 -18.03 -10.69 -8.66
CA LEU A 344 -18.70 -9.71 -9.52
C LEU A 344 -20.21 -9.62 -9.22
N ALA A 345 -20.88 -10.76 -9.01
CA ALA A 345 -22.31 -10.80 -8.70
C ALA A 345 -22.66 -10.09 -7.37
N LEU A 346 -21.83 -10.26 -6.32
CA LEU A 346 -22.04 -9.55 -5.06
C LEU A 346 -21.82 -8.03 -5.23
N ASN A 347 -20.84 -7.62 -6.03
CA ASN A 347 -20.65 -6.20 -6.37
C ASN A 347 -21.87 -5.62 -7.11
N LEU A 348 -22.50 -6.37 -8.01
CA LEU A 348 -23.74 -5.93 -8.67
C LEU A 348 -24.90 -5.72 -7.67
N LYS A 349 -24.99 -6.53 -6.61
CA LYS A 349 -25.96 -6.32 -5.52
C LYS A 349 -25.60 -5.08 -4.69
N CYS A 350 -24.32 -4.85 -4.38
CA CYS A 350 -23.84 -3.69 -3.63
C CYS A 350 -23.95 -2.38 -4.41
N LYS A 351 -23.76 -2.39 -5.73
CA LYS A 351 -23.81 -1.23 -6.65
C LYS A 351 -22.81 -0.12 -6.27
N PRO A 352 -21.49 -0.42 -6.15
CA PRO A 352 -20.48 0.61 -5.91
C PRO A 352 -20.36 1.54 -7.12
N LEU A 353 -19.78 2.73 -6.91
CA LEU A 353 -19.36 3.61 -8.01
C LEU A 353 -18.24 2.98 -8.83
N TYR A 354 -17.34 2.26 -8.15
CA TYR A 354 -16.23 1.53 -8.75
C TYR A 354 -15.97 0.24 -7.97
N GLY A 355 -15.88 -0.87 -8.67
CA GLY A 355 -15.37 -2.14 -8.13
C GLY A 355 -13.96 -2.38 -8.65
N GLY A 356 -12.96 -2.13 -7.85
CA GLY A 356 -11.57 -2.49 -8.14
C GLY A 356 -11.40 -4.00 -8.01
N ALA A 357 -10.82 -4.67 -9.01
CA ALA A 357 -10.44 -6.07 -8.93
C ALA A 357 -8.95 -6.22 -9.21
N LYS A 358 -8.28 -7.04 -8.42
CA LYS A 358 -6.86 -7.35 -8.56
C LYS A 358 -6.68 -8.86 -8.54
N LEU A 359 -5.78 -9.37 -9.35
CA LEU A 359 -5.39 -10.78 -9.27
C LEU A 359 -4.50 -10.99 -8.05
N MET A 360 -4.72 -12.10 -7.32
CA MET A 360 -3.93 -12.43 -6.13
C MET A 360 -2.43 -12.41 -6.42
N GLN A 361 -1.67 -11.76 -5.54
CA GLN A 361 -0.22 -11.75 -5.55
C GLN A 361 0.32 -12.29 -4.23
N PRO A 362 1.35 -13.14 -4.26
CA PRO A 362 1.96 -13.70 -3.07
C PRO A 362 2.95 -12.69 -2.47
N TYR A 363 2.51 -11.86 -1.53
CA TYR A 363 3.39 -10.92 -0.84
C TYR A 363 4.14 -11.59 0.31
N PRO A 364 5.48 -11.48 0.42
CA PRO A 364 6.24 -12.00 1.54
C PRO A 364 5.72 -11.51 2.88
N GLY A 365 5.84 -12.34 3.91
CA GLY A 365 5.37 -12.02 5.25
C GLY A 365 3.87 -12.18 5.46
N THR A 366 3.11 -12.50 4.40
CA THR A 366 1.69 -12.82 4.52
C THR A 366 1.47 -14.33 4.67
N MET A 367 0.41 -14.71 5.36
CA MET A 367 0.00 -16.11 5.45
C MET A 367 -0.32 -16.69 4.06
N MET A 368 -0.88 -15.86 3.18
CA MET A 368 -1.21 -16.25 1.81
C MET A 368 0.03 -16.58 0.98
N TYR A 369 1.17 -15.88 1.18
CA TYR A 369 2.45 -16.24 0.56
C TYR A 369 2.85 -17.67 0.92
N ASN A 370 2.80 -18.02 2.22
CA ASN A 370 3.15 -19.35 2.68
C ASN A 370 2.20 -20.43 2.11
N ILE A 371 0.91 -20.13 1.97
CA ILE A 371 -0.08 -21.01 1.34
C ILE A 371 0.29 -21.26 -0.13
N THR A 372 0.58 -20.21 -0.90
CA THR A 372 0.91 -20.34 -2.33
C THR A 372 2.19 -21.13 -2.58
N VAL A 373 3.21 -20.92 -1.76
CA VAL A 373 4.48 -21.68 -1.83
C VAL A 373 4.25 -23.16 -1.51
N ARG A 374 3.52 -23.48 -0.43
CA ARG A 374 3.20 -24.86 -0.03
C ARG A 374 2.35 -25.60 -1.07
N MET A 375 1.46 -24.89 -1.77
CA MET A 375 0.66 -25.46 -2.84
C MET A 375 1.43 -25.61 -4.16
N GLY A 376 2.68 -25.12 -4.24
CA GLY A 376 3.47 -25.14 -5.47
C GLY A 376 2.98 -24.18 -6.54
N LEU A 377 2.09 -23.22 -6.19
CA LEU A 377 1.53 -22.25 -7.11
C LEU A 377 2.48 -21.07 -7.41
N PHE A 378 3.58 -20.98 -6.65
CA PHE A 378 4.56 -19.92 -6.75
C PHE A 378 5.96 -20.47 -6.45
N LYS A 379 6.93 -20.09 -7.28
CA LYS A 379 8.34 -20.39 -7.07
C LYS A 379 9.08 -19.14 -6.66
N GLU A 380 9.90 -19.20 -5.63
CA GLU A 380 10.62 -18.05 -5.08
C GLU A 380 11.48 -17.31 -6.12
N LYS A 381 12.05 -18.04 -7.10
CA LYS A 381 12.78 -17.45 -8.23
C LYS A 381 11.92 -16.54 -9.14
N ASP A 382 10.59 -16.68 -9.09
CA ASP A 382 9.66 -15.90 -9.90
C ASP A 382 9.31 -14.55 -9.24
N PHE A 383 9.92 -14.26 -8.08
CA PHE A 383 9.65 -13.10 -7.25
C PHE A 383 10.09 -11.79 -7.91
N ASP A 384 11.18 -11.82 -8.67
CA ASP A 384 11.77 -10.65 -9.32
C ASP A 384 11.04 -10.20 -10.61
N VAL A 385 10.05 -10.98 -11.07
CA VAL A 385 9.39 -10.77 -12.38
C VAL A 385 8.07 -9.97 -12.28
N LEU A 386 7.69 -9.50 -11.10
CA LEU A 386 6.41 -8.76 -10.92
C LEU A 386 6.48 -7.36 -11.53
N THR A 387 5.87 -7.19 -12.69
CA THR A 387 5.80 -5.91 -13.41
C THR A 387 4.43 -5.24 -13.39
N ASP A 388 3.35 -6.00 -13.14
CA ASP A 388 1.97 -5.49 -13.08
C ASP A 388 1.17 -6.23 -11.99
N PHE A 389 0.91 -5.53 -10.88
CA PHE A 389 0.23 -6.09 -9.71
C PHE A 389 -1.28 -6.19 -9.84
N THR A 390 -1.88 -5.62 -10.86
CA THR A 390 -3.34 -5.50 -10.95
C THR A 390 -3.92 -6.43 -11.99
N ALA A 391 -3.30 -6.49 -13.15
CA ALA A 391 -3.85 -7.12 -14.34
C ALA A 391 -3.29 -8.51 -14.66
N SER A 392 -2.24 -8.94 -13.96
CA SER A 392 -1.64 -10.27 -14.07
C SER A 392 -1.21 -10.80 -12.70
N SER A 393 -0.89 -12.08 -12.59
CA SER A 393 -0.40 -12.73 -11.38
C SER A 393 0.78 -13.64 -11.70
N ASN A 394 1.75 -13.71 -10.78
CA ASN A 394 2.86 -14.68 -10.87
C ASN A 394 2.46 -16.07 -10.40
N LEU A 395 1.27 -16.24 -9.84
CA LEU A 395 0.76 -17.54 -9.45
C LEU A 395 0.47 -18.39 -10.69
N GLU A 396 0.72 -19.68 -10.59
CA GLU A 396 0.16 -20.66 -11.52
C GLU A 396 -1.34 -20.78 -11.23
N ILE A 397 -2.15 -20.14 -12.07
CA ILE A 397 -3.61 -20.11 -11.95
C ILE A 397 -4.28 -20.73 -13.16
N ASP A 398 -5.35 -21.46 -12.91
CA ASP A 398 -6.25 -21.98 -13.95
C ASP A 398 -7.07 -20.85 -14.58
N ASN A 399 -7.56 -21.07 -15.80
CA ASN A 399 -8.37 -20.09 -16.53
C ASN A 399 -7.76 -18.68 -16.55
N ARG A 400 -6.44 -18.59 -16.70
CA ARG A 400 -5.68 -17.32 -16.63
C ARG A 400 -6.26 -16.25 -17.56
N LEU A 401 -6.54 -16.59 -18.81
CA LEU A 401 -7.10 -15.64 -19.78
C LEU A 401 -8.42 -15.06 -19.30
N GLU A 402 -9.32 -15.95 -18.84
CA GLU A 402 -10.66 -15.58 -18.39
C GLU A 402 -10.59 -14.70 -17.13
N ARG A 403 -9.72 -15.03 -16.18
CA ARG A 403 -9.55 -14.25 -14.95
C ARG A 403 -8.92 -12.87 -15.21
N GLU A 404 -7.92 -12.79 -16.10
CA GLU A 404 -7.33 -11.50 -16.52
C GLU A 404 -8.34 -10.63 -17.29
N ASN A 405 -9.17 -11.23 -18.14
CA ASN A 405 -10.24 -10.52 -18.84
C ASN A 405 -11.36 -10.09 -17.87
N LEU A 406 -11.73 -10.95 -16.93
CA LEU A 406 -12.70 -10.62 -15.88
C LEU A 406 -12.23 -9.41 -15.06
N GLN A 407 -10.95 -9.38 -14.66
CA GLN A 407 -10.34 -8.24 -13.95
C GLN A 407 -10.53 -6.93 -14.73
N ARG A 408 -10.27 -6.93 -16.05
CA ARG A 408 -10.39 -5.72 -16.88
C ARG A 408 -11.83 -5.29 -17.10
N LEU A 409 -12.73 -6.24 -17.21
CA LEU A 409 -14.16 -5.98 -17.43
C LEU A 409 -14.92 -5.69 -16.13
N PHE A 410 -14.37 -6.01 -14.98
CA PHE A 410 -15.04 -6.02 -13.69
C PHE A 410 -15.82 -4.74 -13.38
N ALA A 411 -15.13 -3.60 -13.37
CA ALA A 411 -15.76 -2.31 -13.09
C ALA A 411 -16.74 -1.88 -14.22
N ILE A 412 -16.47 -2.26 -15.46
CA ILE A 412 -17.33 -1.96 -16.62
C ILE A 412 -18.66 -2.69 -16.47
N VAL A 413 -18.63 -3.97 -16.10
CA VAL A 413 -19.84 -4.78 -15.90
C VAL A 413 -20.66 -4.28 -14.72
N ILE A 414 -20.03 -3.83 -13.63
CA ILE A 414 -20.75 -3.20 -12.51
C ILE A 414 -21.52 -1.97 -12.99
N ARG A 415 -20.95 -1.18 -13.89
CA ARG A 415 -21.59 0.02 -14.43
C ARG A 415 -22.67 -0.29 -15.47
N PHE A 416 -22.49 -1.38 -16.23
CA PHE A 416 -23.39 -1.85 -17.28
C PHE A 416 -23.85 -3.29 -16.97
N PRO A 417 -24.78 -3.47 -16.00
CA PRO A 417 -25.15 -4.79 -15.47
C PRO A 417 -25.71 -5.78 -16.51
N PHE A 418 -26.25 -5.30 -17.62
CA PHE A 418 -26.73 -6.15 -18.71
C PHE A 418 -25.63 -7.02 -19.32
N LEU A 419 -24.35 -6.60 -19.22
CA LEU A 419 -23.22 -7.39 -19.69
C LEU A 419 -22.99 -8.66 -18.86
N PHE A 420 -23.47 -8.69 -17.61
CA PHE A 420 -23.24 -9.83 -16.71
C PHE A 420 -23.81 -11.14 -17.26
N ARG A 421 -24.95 -11.12 -17.91
CA ARG A 421 -25.55 -12.31 -18.56
C ARG A 421 -24.65 -12.93 -19.63
N HIS A 422 -23.72 -12.14 -20.20
CA HIS A 422 -22.81 -12.58 -21.26
C HIS A 422 -21.37 -12.74 -20.75
N ILE A 423 -21.12 -12.55 -19.42
CA ILE A 423 -19.75 -12.46 -18.88
C ILE A 423 -18.92 -13.70 -19.23
N ARG A 424 -19.49 -14.92 -19.11
CA ARG A 424 -18.79 -16.17 -19.42
C ARG A 424 -18.36 -16.28 -20.89
N PHE A 425 -19.04 -15.62 -21.80
CA PHE A 425 -18.65 -15.52 -23.21
C PHE A 425 -17.57 -14.44 -23.38
N LEU A 426 -17.79 -13.25 -22.84
CA LEU A 426 -16.88 -12.11 -23.00
C LEU A 426 -15.48 -12.41 -22.49
N ILE A 427 -15.35 -13.05 -21.33
CA ILE A 427 -14.03 -13.34 -20.73
C ILE A 427 -13.21 -14.37 -21.53
N LYS A 428 -13.81 -15.19 -22.38
CA LYS A 428 -13.12 -16.14 -23.26
C LYS A 428 -12.52 -15.50 -24.52
N LEU A 429 -12.96 -14.30 -24.86
CA LEU A 429 -12.49 -13.62 -26.07
C LEU A 429 -11.03 -13.18 -25.92
N ARG A 430 -10.21 -13.40 -26.94
CA ARG A 430 -8.80 -12.98 -26.99
C ARG A 430 -8.64 -11.50 -27.36
N LEU A 431 -9.38 -10.62 -26.65
CA LEU A 431 -9.43 -9.17 -26.87
C LEU A 431 -8.67 -8.39 -25.79
N LYS A 432 -7.61 -8.98 -25.22
CA LYS A 432 -6.82 -8.41 -24.10
C LYS A 432 -6.43 -6.94 -24.32
N PRO A 433 -5.90 -6.49 -25.48
CA PRO A 433 -5.56 -5.08 -25.69
C PRO A 433 -6.78 -4.15 -25.64
N LEU A 434 -7.88 -4.55 -26.28
CA LEU A 434 -9.13 -3.78 -26.27
C LEU A 434 -9.66 -3.62 -24.83
N TYR A 435 -9.69 -4.71 -24.06
CA TYR A 435 -10.16 -4.69 -22.68
C TYR A 435 -9.26 -3.84 -21.77
N ALA A 436 -7.94 -3.82 -22.01
CA ALA A 436 -7.02 -2.95 -21.30
C ALA A 436 -7.32 -1.46 -21.58
N ILE A 437 -7.51 -1.10 -22.84
CA ILE A 437 -7.85 0.28 -23.23
C ILE A 437 -9.19 0.71 -22.60
N LEU A 438 -10.21 -0.12 -22.70
CA LEU A 438 -11.52 0.15 -22.12
C LEU A 438 -11.44 0.30 -20.59
N HIS A 439 -10.65 -0.54 -19.93
CA HIS A 439 -10.41 -0.47 -18.49
C HIS A 439 -9.81 0.88 -18.07
N GLU A 440 -8.75 1.33 -18.75
CA GLU A 440 -8.08 2.60 -18.42
C GLU A 440 -8.97 3.82 -18.70
N ILE A 441 -9.69 3.84 -19.82
CA ILE A 441 -10.66 4.91 -20.11
C ILE A 441 -11.74 4.95 -19.03
N PHE A 442 -12.26 3.79 -18.64
CA PHE A 442 -13.30 3.70 -17.62
C PHE A 442 -12.80 4.11 -16.24
N LYS A 443 -11.58 3.69 -15.86
CA LYS A 443 -10.92 4.08 -14.61
C LYS A 443 -10.76 5.61 -14.53
N ALA A 444 -10.31 6.25 -15.61
CA ALA A 444 -10.18 7.70 -15.68
C ALA A 444 -11.54 8.41 -15.53
N TYR A 445 -12.59 7.93 -16.22
CA TYR A 445 -13.95 8.47 -16.11
C TYR A 445 -14.51 8.39 -14.69
N ILE A 446 -14.33 7.24 -14.02
CA ILE A 446 -14.83 7.04 -12.65
C ILE A 446 -14.01 7.86 -11.64
N GLY A 447 -12.72 8.03 -11.85
CA GLY A 447 -11.86 8.85 -10.97
C GLY A 447 -12.41 10.28 -10.79
N ILE A 448 -12.98 10.85 -11.83
CA ILE A 448 -13.64 12.17 -11.78
C ILE A 448 -14.89 12.16 -10.88
N LYS A 449 -15.68 11.08 -10.94
CA LYS A 449 -16.91 10.94 -10.12
C LYS A 449 -16.63 10.60 -8.67
N PHE A 450 -15.58 9.81 -8.43
CA PHE A 450 -15.21 9.36 -7.09
C PHE A 450 -14.64 10.49 -6.23
N MET A 451 -13.99 11.47 -6.88
CA MET A 451 -13.48 12.69 -6.24
C MET A 451 -14.11 13.94 -6.85
N PRO A 452 -15.30 14.32 -6.37
CA PRO A 452 -16.06 15.40 -6.97
C PRO A 452 -15.50 16.77 -6.53
N TYR A 453 -14.43 17.25 -7.18
CA TYR A 453 -14.03 18.65 -7.14
C TYR A 453 -13.76 19.14 -8.57
N ARG A 454 -13.98 20.44 -8.79
CA ARG A 454 -13.69 21.06 -10.10
C ARG A 454 -12.18 21.25 -10.21
N ARG A 455 -11.56 20.48 -11.10
CA ARG A 455 -10.16 20.68 -11.48
C ARG A 455 -10.06 21.88 -12.41
N SER A 456 -9.01 22.66 -12.26
CA SER A 456 -8.64 23.69 -13.21
C SER A 456 -8.16 23.06 -14.54
N LEU A 457 -8.18 23.84 -15.62
CA LEU A 457 -7.61 23.39 -16.91
C LEU A 457 -6.13 23.02 -16.76
N ARG A 458 -5.38 23.73 -15.90
CA ARG A 458 -3.97 23.41 -15.60
C ARG A 458 -3.83 22.04 -14.94
N GLU A 459 -4.66 21.70 -13.96
CA GLU A 459 -4.66 20.37 -13.32
C GLU A 459 -5.00 19.27 -14.33
N TYR A 460 -5.98 19.48 -15.21
CA TYR A 460 -6.29 18.54 -16.29
C TYR A 460 -5.11 18.38 -17.26
N TYR A 461 -4.45 19.48 -17.65
CA TYR A 461 -3.29 19.44 -18.53
C TYR A 461 -2.11 18.67 -17.90
N VAL A 462 -1.82 18.91 -16.62
CA VAL A 462 -0.74 18.21 -15.91
C VAL A 462 -1.03 16.71 -15.78
N VAL A 463 -2.26 16.32 -15.44
CA VAL A 463 -2.68 14.92 -15.41
C VAL A 463 -2.60 14.29 -16.81
N PHE A 464 -3.06 15.00 -17.83
CA PHE A 464 -3.00 14.53 -19.23
C PHE A 464 -1.56 14.39 -19.73
N ARG A 465 -0.71 15.39 -19.48
CA ARG A 465 0.74 15.33 -19.78
C ARG A 465 1.39 14.13 -19.11
N ARG A 466 1.08 13.88 -17.83
CA ARG A 466 1.55 12.72 -17.09
C ARG A 466 1.11 11.40 -17.74
N PHE A 467 -0.15 11.32 -18.15
CA PHE A 467 -0.68 10.12 -18.80
C PHE A 467 -0.02 9.84 -20.15
N ILE A 468 0.25 10.87 -20.98
CA ILE A 468 0.83 10.68 -22.32
C ILE A 468 2.35 10.53 -22.30
N PHE A 469 3.04 11.34 -21.49
CA PHE A 469 4.51 11.42 -21.55
C PHE A 469 5.24 10.58 -20.51
N SER A 470 4.55 9.90 -19.60
CA SER A 470 5.21 8.91 -18.77
C SER A 470 5.60 7.71 -19.68
N ARG A 471 6.89 7.37 -19.73
CA ARG A 471 7.39 6.20 -20.50
C ARG A 471 6.65 4.89 -20.16
N GLU A 472 6.02 4.83 -19.01
CA GLU A 472 5.22 3.69 -18.54
C GLU A 472 3.75 3.72 -18.99
N SER A 473 3.21 4.89 -19.37
CA SER A 473 1.83 5.02 -19.84
C SER A 473 1.65 4.69 -21.33
N ASN A 474 2.72 4.33 -22.01
CA ASN A 474 2.63 3.99 -23.41
C ASN A 474 1.93 2.62 -23.57
N ILE A 475 0.58 2.67 -23.66
CA ILE A 475 -0.26 1.52 -24.00
C ILE A 475 0.29 0.80 -25.25
N PHE A 476 0.89 1.54 -26.17
CA PHE A 476 1.58 1.01 -27.36
C PHE A 476 2.85 0.24 -27.03
N PHE A 477 3.59 0.58 -25.96
CA PHE A 477 4.78 -0.17 -25.54
C PHE A 477 4.47 -1.46 -24.77
N GLN A 478 3.30 -1.57 -24.15
CA GLN A 478 2.84 -2.81 -23.52
C GLN A 478 2.35 -3.86 -24.55
N MET A 479 2.02 -3.43 -25.78
CA MET A 479 1.59 -4.33 -26.85
C MET A 479 2.73 -5.06 -27.53
N ASP A 480 3.93 -4.53 -27.45
CA ASP A 480 5.13 -5.13 -28.06
C ASP A 480 5.99 -5.73 -26.94
N GLY A 481 6.03 -7.06 -26.84
CA GLY A 481 6.76 -7.80 -25.78
C GLY A 481 8.26 -7.51 -25.66
N ARG A 482 8.73 -6.43 -26.26
CA ARG A 482 10.11 -5.94 -26.31
C ARG A 482 10.55 -5.12 -25.10
N ASN A 483 9.64 -4.86 -24.13
CA ASN A 483 9.98 -4.07 -22.94
C ASN A 483 10.64 -4.87 -21.80
N LYS A 484 10.96 -6.15 -22.03
CA LYS A 484 11.81 -6.90 -21.09
C LYS A 484 13.24 -6.34 -21.05
N ASP A 485 13.71 -5.75 -22.14
CA ASP A 485 15.11 -5.32 -22.30
C ASP A 485 15.36 -3.84 -21.97
N ALA A 486 14.32 -3.02 -21.88
CA ALA A 486 14.48 -1.58 -21.58
C ALA A 486 14.45 -1.28 -20.07
N ILE A 487 13.93 -2.18 -19.25
CA ILE A 487 13.95 -2.09 -17.77
C ILE A 487 15.08 -2.96 -17.21
N CYS A 488 15.39 -4.08 -17.86
CA CYS A 488 16.61 -4.86 -17.66
C CYS A 488 17.56 -4.55 -18.82
N GLY A 489 18.59 -3.74 -18.58
CA GLY A 489 19.74 -3.72 -19.48
C GLY A 489 20.23 -5.16 -19.66
N SER A 490 20.32 -5.61 -20.92
CA SER A 490 20.79 -6.89 -21.41
C SER A 490 21.42 -7.79 -20.33
N SER A 491 20.70 -8.83 -19.92
CA SER A 491 21.30 -9.94 -19.20
C SER A 491 22.27 -10.66 -20.15
N SER A 492 23.53 -10.27 -20.09
CA SER A 492 24.61 -11.12 -20.54
C SER A 492 24.50 -12.43 -19.76
N SER A 493 24.41 -13.51 -20.50
CA SER A 493 24.42 -14.91 -20.07
C SER A 493 25.21 -15.13 -18.77
N ILE A 494 24.52 -15.26 -17.65
CA ILE A 494 25.10 -15.80 -16.42
C ILE A 494 25.15 -17.31 -16.63
N LYS A 495 26.35 -17.83 -16.82
CA LYS A 495 26.61 -19.27 -16.73
C LYS A 495 26.09 -19.77 -15.39
N GLU A 496 25.31 -20.84 -15.43
CA GLU A 496 24.92 -21.63 -14.25
C GLU A 496 26.18 -22.03 -13.46
N THR A 497 26.47 -21.28 -12.41
CA THR A 497 27.32 -21.78 -11.34
C THR A 497 26.38 -22.36 -10.30
N SER A 498 26.43 -23.67 -10.15
CA SER A 498 25.73 -24.44 -9.13
C SER A 498 26.06 -23.87 -7.74
N VAL A 499 25.11 -23.14 -7.16
CA VAL A 499 25.16 -22.77 -5.74
C VAL A 499 24.84 -24.02 -4.92
N PRO A 500 25.68 -24.39 -3.94
CA PRO A 500 25.40 -25.54 -3.11
C PRO A 500 24.10 -25.31 -2.34
N LYS A 501 23.23 -26.32 -2.32
CA LYS A 501 22.07 -26.41 -1.44
C LYS A 501 22.55 -26.32 0.01
N LYS A 502 22.63 -25.11 0.56
CA LYS A 502 22.67 -24.90 2.00
C LYS A 502 21.25 -24.59 2.45
N GLU A 503 20.82 -25.39 3.39
CA GLU A 503 19.53 -25.39 4.05
C GLU A 503 19.12 -23.98 4.47
N LEU A 504 17.89 -23.57 4.08
CA LEU A 504 17.19 -22.44 4.67
C LEU A 504 17.14 -22.64 6.19
N PRO A 505 17.38 -21.59 7.00
CA PRO A 505 17.15 -21.72 8.42
C PRO A 505 15.68 -22.05 8.64
N VAL A 506 15.45 -23.20 9.24
CA VAL A 506 14.18 -23.70 9.73
C VAL A 506 13.64 -22.71 10.77
N LEU A 507 12.81 -21.79 10.31
CA LEU A 507 11.99 -20.93 11.16
C LEU A 507 10.51 -21.29 11.02
N LEU A 508 10.19 -22.58 10.93
CA LEU A 508 8.80 -23.07 10.98
C LEU A 508 8.79 -24.60 11.13
N GLU A 509 9.42 -25.11 12.17
CA GLU A 509 8.96 -26.35 12.80
C GLU A 509 8.00 -25.97 13.92
N ASP A 510 6.85 -26.62 13.93
CA ASP A 510 5.80 -26.58 14.94
C ASP A 510 5.09 -25.26 15.19
N SER A 511 4.11 -24.94 14.37
CA SER A 511 2.89 -24.37 14.89
C SER A 511 1.70 -24.73 14.02
N GLN A 512 0.84 -25.45 14.64
CA GLN A 512 -0.54 -25.75 14.28
C GLN A 512 -1.16 -24.69 13.40
N ILE A 513 -1.66 -25.11 12.24
CA ILE A 513 -2.24 -24.26 11.19
C ILE A 513 -3.46 -23.44 11.67
N VAL A 514 -3.99 -23.75 12.85
CA VAL A 514 -5.01 -22.96 13.56
C VAL A 514 -4.86 -23.23 15.05
N PRO A 515 -4.55 -22.27 15.91
CA PRO A 515 -4.76 -22.44 17.33
C PRO A 515 -6.26 -22.67 17.55
N LYS A 516 -6.65 -23.78 18.15
CA LYS A 516 -8.05 -24.12 18.49
C LYS A 516 -8.80 -22.99 19.24
N LYS A 517 -8.08 -22.02 19.78
CA LYS A 517 -8.61 -20.86 20.51
C LYS A 517 -9.30 -19.81 19.58
N TYR A 518 -9.09 -19.84 18.27
CA TYR A 518 -9.62 -18.84 17.32
C TYR A 518 -10.59 -19.40 16.29
N THR A 519 -11.10 -20.63 16.50
CA THR A 519 -12.10 -21.24 15.62
C THR A 519 -13.53 -20.75 15.88
N LYS A 520 -13.76 -19.95 16.93
CA LYS A 520 -15.06 -19.30 17.16
C LYS A 520 -15.04 -17.89 16.55
N PRO A 521 -16.07 -17.49 15.78
CA PRO A 521 -16.19 -16.14 15.28
C PRO A 521 -16.32 -15.17 16.46
N LEU A 522 -15.39 -14.22 16.58
CA LEU A 522 -15.53 -13.09 17.49
C LEU A 522 -16.70 -12.23 17.00
N LYS A 523 -17.65 -11.92 17.86
CA LYS A 523 -18.71 -10.98 17.56
C LYS A 523 -18.10 -9.58 17.36
N SER A 524 -18.59 -8.83 16.39
CA SER A 524 -18.09 -7.49 16.06
C SER A 524 -18.09 -6.51 17.25
N SER A 525 -19.02 -6.68 18.19
CA SER A 525 -19.06 -5.95 19.47
C SER A 525 -17.88 -6.29 20.39
N GLN A 526 -17.45 -7.55 20.46
CA GLN A 526 -16.34 -7.97 21.33
C GLN A 526 -14.98 -7.42 20.86
N ILE A 527 -14.79 -7.24 19.54
CA ILE A 527 -13.55 -6.64 19.00
C ILE A 527 -13.48 -5.15 19.36
N ALA A 528 -14.63 -4.45 19.35
CA ALA A 528 -14.71 -3.05 19.75
C ALA A 528 -14.49 -2.87 21.26
N ASP A 529 -15.02 -3.78 22.08
CA ASP A 529 -14.93 -3.72 23.54
C ASP A 529 -13.53 -4.08 24.06
N ASP A 530 -12.85 -5.07 23.47
CA ASP A 530 -11.46 -5.42 23.82
C ASP A 530 -10.46 -4.30 23.47
N VAL A 531 -10.73 -3.53 22.42
CA VAL A 531 -9.90 -2.35 22.07
C VAL A 531 -10.20 -1.17 23.01
N VAL A 532 -11.44 -1.04 23.50
CA VAL A 532 -11.84 -0.01 24.46
C VAL A 532 -11.34 -0.33 25.89
N ALA A 533 -11.29 -1.59 26.28
CA ALA A 533 -10.80 -2.01 27.60
C ALA A 533 -9.29 -1.72 27.80
N THR A 534 -8.50 -1.65 26.71
CA THR A 534 -7.07 -1.28 26.78
C THR A 534 -6.81 0.22 26.82
N ASP A 535 -7.83 1.07 26.60
CA ASP A 535 -7.71 2.54 26.69
C ASP A 535 -7.98 3.10 28.10
N PHE A 536 -8.30 2.26 29.09
CA PHE A 536 -8.77 2.71 30.42
C PHE A 536 -7.83 2.38 31.60
N ASP A 537 -6.55 2.05 31.38
CA ASP A 537 -5.62 1.93 32.51
C ASP A 537 -4.33 2.73 32.30
N SER A 538 -4.46 4.06 32.33
CA SER A 538 -3.33 4.95 32.56
C SER A 538 -3.78 6.19 33.34
N GLY A 539 -3.71 6.07 34.66
CA GLY A 539 -3.19 7.14 35.48
C GLY A 539 -4.13 8.13 36.07
N GLU A 540 -4.61 7.83 37.26
CA GLU A 540 -4.60 8.78 38.37
C GLU A 540 -3.91 8.11 39.56
N ARG A 541 -2.63 8.49 39.78
CA ARG A 541 -2.00 8.75 41.09
C ARG A 541 -0.68 9.47 40.90
#